data_f491535b75bab9a950df75fe0a19f720
#
_entry.id   f491535b75bab9a950df75fe0a19f720
#
_cell.length_a   1.000
_cell.length_b   1.000
_cell.length_c   1.000
_cell.angle_alpha   90.00
_cell.angle_beta   90.00
_cell.angle_gamma   90.00
#
_symmetry.space_group_name_H-M   'P 1'
#
loop_
_entity.id
_entity.type
_entity.pdbx_description
1 polymer ?
#
loop_
_entity_poly.entity_id
_entity_poly.type
_entity_poly.pdbx_seq_one_letter_code
_entity_poly.pdbx_strand_id
1 'polypeptide(L)'
;MYILVMINVMFGFLFLSGIKYIIFCAMSKTKYSLRYFVLFVIVILVTTHSLSILGHSVQVLYLVLLGVLPNRQTQNIHLICFYGLYAILTVSALGTILQSFGELFLPSHFFVDDVVTLYDSIATPILIGIIQFLSLIHIWRCRR
;
A
#
# COMPACT_ATOMS: atom_id res chain seq x y z
N MET A 1 22.99 4.46 -14.49
CA MET A 1 22.13 5.37 -13.71
C MET A 1 20.64 5.03 -13.87
N TYR A 2 20.06 5.02 -15.07
CA TYR A 2 18.65 4.67 -15.31
C TYR A 2 18.20 3.32 -14.75
N ILE A 3 19.03 2.29 -14.82
CA ILE A 3 18.72 0.94 -14.31
C ILE A 3 18.56 0.97 -12.78
N LEU A 4 19.41 1.70 -12.06
CA LEU A 4 19.33 1.80 -10.60
C LEU A 4 18.07 2.53 -10.15
N VAL A 5 17.69 3.59 -10.84
CA VAL A 5 16.43 4.33 -10.61
C VAL A 5 15.22 3.43 -10.87
N MET A 6 15.21 2.70 -11.97
CA MET A 6 14.13 1.75 -12.27
C MET A 6 14.00 0.67 -11.20
N ILE A 7 15.11 0.10 -10.74
CA ILE A 7 15.11 -0.92 -9.68
C ILE A 7 14.54 -0.33 -8.38
N ASN A 8 14.93 0.89 -8.01
CA ASN A 8 14.44 1.56 -6.81
C ASN A 8 12.94 1.85 -6.88
N VAL A 9 12.45 2.35 -8.01
CA VAL A 9 11.02 2.62 -8.22
C VAL A 9 10.21 1.31 -8.16
N MET A 10 10.70 0.24 -8.79
CA MET A 10 10.07 -1.08 -8.72
C MET A 10 10.05 -1.63 -7.30
N PHE A 11 11.14 -1.47 -6.55
CA PHE A 11 11.21 -1.89 -5.16
C PHE A 11 10.18 -1.15 -4.29
N GLY A 12 10.15 0.17 -4.38
CA GLY A 12 9.18 1.00 -3.65
C GLY A 12 7.73 0.61 -3.97
N PHE A 13 7.44 0.39 -5.24
CA PHE A 13 6.12 -0.03 -5.71
C PHE A 13 5.70 -1.41 -5.15
N LEU A 14 6.59 -2.41 -5.23
CA LEU A 14 6.34 -3.75 -4.69
C LEU A 14 6.17 -3.72 -3.16
N PHE A 15 6.98 -2.91 -2.49
CA PHE A 15 6.94 -2.78 -1.04
C PHE A 15 5.62 -2.15 -0.57
N LEU A 16 5.17 -1.05 -1.20
CA LEU A 16 3.88 -0.41 -0.90
C LEU A 16 2.70 -1.35 -1.19
N SER A 17 2.75 -2.07 -2.30
CA SER A 17 1.74 -3.08 -2.63
C SER A 17 1.70 -4.19 -1.59
N GLY A 18 2.87 -4.63 -1.13
CA GLY A 18 3.00 -5.62 -0.05
C GLY A 18 2.37 -5.15 1.25
N ILE A 19 2.64 -3.91 1.65
CA ILE A 19 2.05 -3.31 2.86
C ILE A 19 0.53 -3.29 2.77
N LYS A 20 -0.05 -2.81 1.66
CA LYS A 20 -1.51 -2.79 1.45
C LYS A 20 -2.12 -4.18 1.62
N TYR A 21 -1.49 -5.17 0.99
CA TYR A 21 -1.97 -6.55 1.03
C TYR A 21 -1.86 -7.17 2.42
N ILE A 22 -0.74 -6.96 3.12
CA ILE A 22 -0.50 -7.48 4.47
C ILE A 22 -1.49 -6.87 5.46
N ILE A 23 -1.73 -5.55 5.40
CA ILE A 23 -2.70 -4.87 6.26
C ILE A 23 -4.09 -5.47 6.05
N PHE A 24 -4.50 -5.64 4.80
CA PHE A 24 -5.79 -6.23 4.48
C PHE A 24 -5.89 -7.66 5.03
N CYS A 25 -4.90 -8.52 4.80
CA CYS A 25 -4.89 -9.90 5.31
C CYS A 25 -4.92 -9.95 6.84
N ALA A 26 -4.17 -9.07 7.50
CA ALA A 26 -4.14 -8.99 8.96
C ALA A 26 -5.49 -8.57 9.56
N MET A 27 -6.19 -7.61 8.93
CA MET A 27 -7.48 -7.10 9.40
C MET A 27 -8.63 -8.06 9.06
N SER A 28 -8.63 -8.62 7.87
CA SER A 28 -9.69 -9.53 7.38
C SER A 28 -9.50 -10.97 7.85
N LYS A 29 -8.40 -11.28 8.56
CA LYS A 29 -8.01 -12.65 8.96
C LYS A 29 -7.93 -13.63 7.77
N THR A 30 -7.72 -13.14 6.57
CA THR A 30 -7.48 -13.98 5.40
C THR A 30 -6.06 -14.52 5.42
N LYS A 31 -5.90 -15.77 4.96
CA LYS A 31 -4.58 -16.37 4.88
C LYS A 31 -3.75 -15.67 3.80
N TYR A 32 -2.53 -15.29 4.15
CA TYR A 32 -1.57 -14.76 3.19
C TYR A 32 -1.26 -15.83 2.13
N SER A 33 -1.36 -15.45 0.86
CA SER A 33 -0.99 -16.31 -0.27
C SER A 33 -0.20 -15.51 -1.30
N LEU A 34 0.97 -16.03 -1.66
CA LEU A 34 1.85 -15.40 -2.64
C LEU A 34 1.16 -15.27 -4.01
N ARG A 35 0.33 -16.24 -4.41
CA ARG A 35 -0.40 -16.20 -5.69
C ARG A 35 -1.36 -15.01 -5.76
N TYR A 36 -2.13 -14.79 -4.71
CA TYR A 36 -3.05 -13.65 -4.65
C TYR A 36 -2.32 -12.31 -4.52
N PHE A 37 -1.17 -12.30 -3.88
CA PHE A 37 -0.31 -11.11 -3.84
C PHE A 37 0.20 -10.74 -5.23
N VAL A 38 0.71 -11.70 -6.00
CA VAL A 38 1.18 -11.45 -7.38
C VAL A 38 0.04 -10.92 -8.26
N LEU A 39 -1.15 -11.51 -8.16
CA LEU A 39 -2.33 -11.00 -8.88
C LEU A 39 -2.70 -9.58 -8.45
N PHE A 40 -2.59 -9.25 -7.17
CA PHE A 40 -2.82 -7.90 -6.66
C PHE A 40 -1.82 -6.89 -7.24
N VAL A 41 -0.54 -7.25 -7.31
CA VAL A 41 0.49 -6.41 -7.94
C VAL A 41 0.17 -6.18 -9.42
N ILE A 42 -0.27 -7.20 -10.16
CA ILE A 42 -0.67 -7.06 -11.56
C ILE A 42 -1.87 -6.10 -11.69
N VAL A 43 -2.88 -6.24 -10.82
CA VAL A 43 -4.03 -5.34 -10.79
C VAL A 43 -3.59 -3.89 -10.55
N ILE A 44 -2.67 -3.66 -9.61
CA ILE A 44 -2.14 -2.33 -9.35
C ILE A 44 -1.39 -1.79 -10.59
N LEU A 45 -0.54 -2.58 -11.22
CA LEU A 45 0.20 -2.18 -12.43
C LEU A 45 -0.73 -1.77 -13.57
N VAL A 46 -1.78 -2.54 -13.81
CA VAL A 46 -2.77 -2.23 -14.86
C VAL A 46 -3.56 -0.96 -14.52
N THR A 47 -3.89 -0.77 -13.24
CA THR A 47 -4.72 0.36 -12.80
C THR A 47 -3.97 1.65 -12.58
N THR A 48 -2.64 1.63 -12.42
CA THR A 48 -1.82 2.86 -12.34
C THR A 48 -1.79 3.64 -13.65
N HIS A 49 -2.03 2.98 -14.79
CA HIS A 49 -2.18 3.65 -16.08
C HIS A 49 -3.58 4.21 -16.35
N SER A 50 -4.57 3.84 -15.56
CA SER A 50 -5.93 4.36 -15.65
C SER A 50 -6.13 5.52 -14.67
N LEU A 51 -7.16 6.33 -14.90
CA LEU A 51 -7.56 7.44 -14.03
C LEU A 51 -7.47 7.05 -12.55
N SER A 52 -6.78 7.83 -11.75
CA SER A 52 -6.38 7.53 -10.38
C SER A 52 -7.52 7.04 -9.46
N ILE A 53 -8.72 7.60 -9.60
CA ILE A 53 -9.90 7.23 -8.80
C ILE A 53 -10.42 5.84 -9.18
N LEU A 54 -10.53 5.54 -10.46
CA LEU A 54 -10.95 4.22 -10.96
C LEU A 54 -9.94 3.14 -10.56
N GLY A 55 -8.64 3.45 -10.62
CA GLY A 55 -7.59 2.53 -10.21
C GLY A 55 -7.71 2.11 -8.75
N HIS A 56 -7.95 3.04 -7.83
CA HIS A 56 -8.14 2.73 -6.41
C HIS A 56 -9.41 1.89 -6.17
N SER A 57 -10.50 2.19 -6.88
CA SER A 57 -11.75 1.45 -6.77
C SER A 57 -11.59 -0.02 -7.20
N VAL A 58 -10.85 -0.27 -8.28
CA VAL A 58 -10.56 -1.64 -8.74
C VAL A 58 -9.68 -2.39 -7.75
N GLN A 59 -8.69 -1.72 -7.13
CA GLN A 59 -7.86 -2.33 -6.10
C GLN A 59 -8.69 -2.73 -4.87
N VAL A 60 -9.59 -1.86 -4.42
CA VAL A 60 -10.52 -2.16 -3.32
C VAL A 60 -11.41 -3.35 -3.68
N LEU A 61 -11.99 -3.33 -4.88
CA LEU A 61 -12.85 -4.42 -5.35
C LEU A 61 -12.13 -5.76 -5.35
N TYR A 62 -10.89 -5.80 -5.82
CA TYR A 62 -10.06 -7.01 -5.80
C TYR A 62 -9.84 -7.53 -4.37
N LEU A 63 -9.46 -6.66 -3.43
CA LEU A 63 -9.26 -7.05 -2.04
C LEU A 63 -10.56 -7.54 -1.39
N VAL A 64 -11.68 -6.90 -1.69
CA VAL A 64 -12.99 -7.33 -1.19
C VAL A 64 -13.35 -8.72 -1.72
N LEU A 65 -13.19 -8.96 -3.01
CA LEU A 65 -13.41 -10.27 -3.61
C LEU A 65 -12.54 -11.35 -2.97
N LEU A 66 -11.27 -11.03 -2.75
CA LEU A 66 -10.31 -11.94 -2.11
C LEU A 66 -10.68 -12.24 -0.65
N GLY A 67 -11.27 -11.30 0.07
CA GLY A 67 -11.75 -11.52 1.43
C GLY A 67 -13.05 -12.31 1.50
N VAL A 68 -13.94 -12.12 0.53
CA VAL A 68 -15.28 -12.75 0.49
C VAL A 68 -15.21 -14.20 0.01
N LEU A 69 -14.41 -14.50 -1.02
CA LEU A 69 -14.35 -15.81 -1.64
C LEU A 69 -13.99 -16.96 -0.66
N PRO A 70 -12.95 -16.86 0.17
CA PRO A 70 -12.59 -17.92 1.12
C PRO A 70 -13.46 -17.94 2.38
N ASN A 71 -14.14 -16.85 2.74
CA ASN A 71 -14.81 -16.67 4.04
C ASN A 71 -16.32 -16.45 3.92
N ARG A 72 -16.97 -17.02 2.90
CA ARG A 72 -18.40 -16.82 2.58
C ARG A 72 -19.37 -16.97 3.76
N GLN A 73 -18.99 -17.65 4.85
CA GLN A 73 -19.90 -17.98 5.94
C GLN A 73 -19.68 -17.23 7.25
N THR A 74 -18.57 -16.50 7.42
CA THR A 74 -18.15 -16.04 8.74
C THR A 74 -17.93 -14.54 8.92
N GLN A 75 -17.87 -13.75 7.87
CA GLN A 75 -17.63 -12.32 8.00
C GLN A 75 -18.63 -11.46 7.22
N ASN A 76 -19.04 -10.34 7.85
CA ASN A 76 -19.89 -9.35 7.21
C ASN A 76 -19.16 -8.69 6.04
N ILE A 77 -19.75 -8.72 4.87
CA ILE A 77 -19.20 -8.12 3.64
C ILE A 77 -18.84 -6.64 3.82
N HIS A 78 -19.64 -5.90 4.59
CA HIS A 78 -19.36 -4.50 4.92
C HIS A 78 -18.04 -4.31 5.67
N LEU A 79 -17.71 -5.24 6.56
CA LEU A 79 -16.46 -5.20 7.32
C LEU A 79 -15.25 -5.46 6.41
N ILE A 80 -15.38 -6.39 5.47
CA ILE A 80 -14.34 -6.69 4.46
C ILE A 80 -14.13 -5.50 3.52
N CYS A 81 -15.22 -4.87 3.08
CA CYS A 81 -15.14 -3.64 2.29
C CYS A 81 -14.42 -2.52 3.05
N PHE A 82 -14.75 -2.34 4.33
CA PHE A 82 -14.07 -1.37 5.18
C PHE A 82 -12.57 -1.66 5.29
N TYR A 83 -12.17 -2.91 5.49
CA TYR A 83 -10.75 -3.28 5.57
C TYR A 83 -9.99 -3.05 4.26
N GLY A 84 -10.62 -3.34 3.11
CA GLY A 84 -10.06 -3.04 1.80
C GLY A 84 -9.86 -1.54 1.57
N LEU A 85 -10.88 -0.75 1.86
CA LEU A 85 -10.80 0.72 1.80
C LEU A 85 -9.73 1.26 2.76
N TYR A 86 -9.74 0.81 3.99
CA TYR A 86 -8.76 1.23 5.00
C TYR A 86 -7.33 0.95 4.54
N ALA A 87 -7.03 -0.26 4.06
CA ALA A 87 -5.70 -0.64 3.62
C ALA A 87 -5.18 0.24 2.47
N ILE A 88 -6.04 0.57 1.50
CA ILE A 88 -5.65 1.35 0.33
C ILE A 88 -5.55 2.84 0.67
N LEU A 89 -6.57 3.39 1.34
CA LEU A 89 -6.61 4.82 1.62
C LEU A 89 -5.54 5.25 2.63
N THR A 90 -5.30 4.47 3.68
CA THR A 90 -4.29 4.82 4.69
C THR A 90 -2.88 4.82 4.12
N VAL A 91 -2.52 3.82 3.31
CA VAL A 91 -1.20 3.78 2.67
C VAL A 91 -1.05 4.92 1.65
N SER A 92 -2.09 5.21 0.87
CA SER A 92 -2.06 6.29 -0.10
C SER A 92 -1.98 7.66 0.58
N ALA A 93 -2.77 7.89 1.62
CA ALA A 93 -2.76 9.16 2.37
C ALA A 93 -1.41 9.40 3.06
N LEU A 94 -0.85 8.37 3.72
CA LEU A 94 0.47 8.47 4.34
C LEU A 94 1.56 8.73 3.30
N GLY A 95 1.48 8.10 2.12
CA GLY A 95 2.40 8.37 1.02
C GLY A 95 2.37 9.84 0.60
N THR A 96 1.19 10.40 0.40
CA THR A 96 1.04 11.81 0.03
C THR A 96 1.55 12.76 1.12
N ILE A 97 1.24 12.47 2.39
CA ILE A 97 1.70 13.30 3.52
C ILE A 97 3.23 13.26 3.60
N LEU A 98 3.84 12.09 3.55
CA LEU A 98 5.30 11.96 3.66
C LEU A 98 6.02 12.59 2.47
N GLN A 99 5.46 12.50 1.26
CA GLN A 99 5.97 13.18 0.09
C GLN A 99 5.93 14.69 0.27
N SER A 100 4.79 15.24 0.72
CA SER A 100 4.65 16.68 0.99
C SER A 100 5.61 17.16 2.09
N PHE A 101 5.84 16.36 3.13
CA PHE A 101 6.87 16.66 4.14
C PHE A 101 8.26 16.64 3.55
N GLY A 102 8.59 15.69 2.70
CA GLY A 102 9.88 15.62 2.00
C GLY A 102 10.14 16.88 1.18
N GLU A 103 9.16 17.33 0.41
CA GLU A 103 9.25 18.56 -0.38
C GLU A 103 9.44 19.83 0.47
N LEU A 104 8.87 19.87 1.67
CA LEU A 104 8.96 21.02 2.59
C LEU A 104 10.30 21.10 3.32
N PHE A 105 10.87 19.97 3.71
CA PHE A 105 12.07 19.92 4.57
C PHE A 105 13.37 19.66 3.82
N LEU A 106 13.32 19.11 2.60
CA LEU A 106 14.49 18.98 1.76
C LEU A 106 14.78 20.35 1.11
N PRO A 107 15.95 20.95 1.40
CA PRO A 107 16.29 22.23 0.78
C PRO A 107 16.35 22.07 -0.74
N SER A 108 15.88 23.09 -1.45
CA SER A 108 15.77 23.15 -2.91
C SER A 108 17.06 22.86 -3.69
N HIS A 109 18.22 22.88 -3.02
CA HIS A 109 19.51 22.50 -3.57
C HIS A 109 19.74 20.99 -3.67
N PHE A 110 18.91 20.16 -3.01
CA PHE A 110 18.94 18.70 -3.09
C PHE A 110 17.97 18.13 -4.15
N PHE A 111 17.24 19.01 -4.84
CA PHE A 111 16.42 18.65 -6.01
C PHE A 111 17.26 18.39 -7.27
N VAL A 112 18.33 17.65 -7.13
CA VAL A 112 18.84 16.86 -8.23
C VAL A 112 17.87 15.68 -8.33
N ASP A 113 17.23 15.53 -9.46
CA ASP A 113 16.15 14.56 -9.72
C ASP A 113 16.39 13.15 -9.15
N ASP A 114 17.65 12.75 -9.03
CA ASP A 114 18.09 11.46 -8.50
C ASP A 114 17.89 11.29 -6.98
N VAL A 115 18.00 12.35 -6.18
CA VAL A 115 17.87 12.28 -4.71
C VAL A 115 16.39 12.26 -4.29
N VAL A 116 15.54 12.99 -4.99
CA VAL A 116 14.09 12.99 -4.75
C VAL A 116 13.51 11.62 -5.08
N THR A 117 13.92 11.02 -6.19
CA THR A 117 13.49 9.66 -6.56
C THR A 117 13.96 8.62 -5.55
N LEU A 118 15.13 8.79 -4.94
CA LEU A 118 15.67 7.87 -3.92
C LEU A 118 14.90 8.00 -2.60
N TYR A 119 14.55 9.21 -2.20
CA TYR A 119 13.71 9.46 -1.02
C TYR A 119 12.31 8.87 -1.21
N ASP A 120 11.65 9.15 -2.32
CA ASP A 120 10.30 8.67 -2.59
C ASP A 120 10.24 7.15 -2.79
N SER A 121 11.28 6.56 -3.35
CA SER A 121 11.26 5.12 -3.65
C SER A 121 11.73 4.24 -2.50
N ILE A 122 12.51 4.73 -1.57
CA ILE A 122 13.07 3.94 -0.46
C ILE A 122 12.60 4.45 0.90
N ALA A 123 12.82 5.72 1.23
CA ALA A 123 12.53 6.24 2.56
C ALA A 123 11.03 6.28 2.84
N THR A 124 10.23 6.76 1.90
CA THR A 124 8.77 6.86 2.04
C THR A 124 8.12 5.50 2.27
N PRO A 125 8.38 4.45 1.47
CA PRO A 125 7.80 3.13 1.72
C PRO A 125 8.20 2.54 3.07
N ILE A 126 9.45 2.70 3.49
CA ILE A 126 9.94 2.19 4.78
C ILE A 126 9.21 2.89 5.94
N LEU A 127 9.09 4.22 5.89
CA LEU A 127 8.39 5.00 6.91
C LEU A 127 6.91 4.62 6.99
N ILE A 128 6.24 4.46 5.84
CA ILE A 128 4.86 3.98 5.79
C ILE A 128 4.76 2.60 6.43
N GLY A 129 5.68 1.69 6.12
CA GLY A 129 5.71 0.34 6.69
C GLY A 129 5.85 0.37 8.21
N ILE A 130 6.73 1.19 8.76
CA ILE A 130 6.92 1.33 10.20
C ILE A 130 5.66 1.89 10.88
N ILE A 131 5.08 2.97 10.34
CA ILE A 131 3.87 3.61 10.88
C ILE A 131 2.70 2.61 10.87
N GLN A 132 2.50 1.90 9.79
CA GLN A 132 1.43 0.93 9.66
C GLN A 132 1.64 -0.28 10.57
N PHE A 133 2.87 -0.75 10.73
CA PHE A 133 3.19 -1.84 11.65
C PHE A 133 2.88 -1.44 13.11
N LEU A 134 3.28 -0.24 13.52
CA LEU A 134 2.96 0.30 14.84
C LEU A 134 1.45 0.45 15.05
N SER A 135 0.73 0.94 14.04
CA SER A 135 -0.72 1.05 14.05
C SER A 135 -1.40 -0.32 14.23
N LEU A 136 -0.95 -1.34 13.49
CA LEU A 136 -1.48 -2.71 13.63
C LEU A 136 -1.22 -3.29 15.01
N ILE A 137 -0.04 -3.09 15.59
CA ILE A 137 0.29 -3.52 16.96
C ILE A 137 -0.65 -2.84 17.95
N HIS A 138 -0.90 -1.54 17.79
CA HIS A 138 -1.80 -0.80 18.67
C HIS A 138 -3.24 -1.32 18.59
N ILE A 139 -3.75 -1.54 17.38
CA ILE A 139 -5.09 -2.13 17.18
C ILE A 139 -5.17 -3.53 17.78
N TRP A 140 -4.12 -4.32 17.64
CA TRP A 140 -4.07 -5.68 18.19
C TRP A 140 -4.06 -5.68 19.72
N ARG A 141 -3.34 -4.72 20.32
CA ARG A 141 -3.28 -4.55 21.78
C ARG A 141 -4.60 -4.06 22.37
N CYS A 142 -5.32 -3.17 21.68
CA CYS A 142 -6.62 -2.70 22.12
C CYS A 142 -7.74 -3.76 21.99
N ARG A 143 -7.51 -4.80 21.19
CA ARG A 143 -8.48 -5.87 20.94
C ARG A 143 -8.39 -7.04 21.93
N ARG A 144 -7.39 -7.03 22.80
CA ARG A 144 -7.24 -7.95 23.93
C ARG A 144 -7.88 -7.36 25.17
#